data_079cee84580013a7cc3f3f1b79cbfb36
#
_entry.id   079cee84580013a7cc3f3f1b79cbfb36
#
_cell.length_a   1.000
_cell.length_b   1.000
_cell.length_c   1.000
_cell.angle_alpha   90.00
_cell.angle_beta   90.00
_cell.angle_gamma   90.00
#
_symmetry.space_group_name_H-M   'P 1'
#
loop_
_entity.id
_entity.type
_entity.pdbx_description
1 polymer ?
#
loop_
_entity_poly.entity_id
_entity_poly.type
_entity_poly.pdbx_seq_one_letter_code
_entity_poly.pdbx_strand_id
1 'polypeptide(L)'
;LVIMADGRRMWRVVENLYNNIAKYAMPNTRVYAEARRVGCRVVLEIKNISENPLNIKAEELTERFIRGDVSRSTEGSGLGLSIAKNLTVLQHGSFNIYLDGDLFKVTITFDEAVKEKKPMPPMIVPEAVQEEAQQDA
;
A
#
# COMPACT_ATOMS: atom_id res chain seq x y z
N LEU A 1 -4.17 -1.55 12.05
CA LEU A 1 -3.09 -1.00 11.22
C LEU A 1 -3.52 0.37 10.71
N VAL A 2 -2.73 1.38 10.99
CA VAL A 2 -3.00 2.76 10.58
C VAL A 2 -1.71 3.40 10.08
N ILE A 3 -1.78 4.08 8.95
CA ILE A 3 -0.68 4.87 8.39
C ILE A 3 -1.12 6.31 8.19
N MET A 4 -0.17 7.23 8.17
CA MET A 4 -0.41 8.60 7.75
C MET A 4 -0.21 8.72 6.25
N ALA A 5 -1.28 8.88 5.53
CA ALA A 5 -1.28 9.00 4.08
C ALA A 5 -2.48 9.78 3.57
N ASP A 6 -2.37 10.30 2.36
CA ASP A 6 -3.48 10.91 1.66
C ASP A 6 -4.37 9.80 1.07
N GLY A 7 -5.61 9.73 1.49
CA GLY A 7 -6.55 8.69 1.07
C GLY A 7 -6.77 8.65 -0.45
N ARG A 8 -6.82 9.78 -1.12
CA ARG A 8 -6.98 9.86 -2.58
C ARG A 8 -5.76 9.33 -3.31
N ARG A 9 -4.57 9.67 -2.82
CA ARG A 9 -3.30 9.18 -3.38
C ARG A 9 -3.14 7.68 -3.15
N MET A 10 -3.46 7.20 -1.96
CA MET A 10 -3.41 5.76 -1.66
C MET A 10 -4.43 4.98 -2.48
N TRP A 11 -5.63 5.51 -2.67
CA TRP A 11 -6.60 4.90 -3.56
C TRP A 11 -6.05 4.75 -4.98
N ARG A 12 -5.39 5.78 -5.50
CA ARG A 12 -4.78 5.74 -6.82
C ARG A 12 -3.63 4.72 -6.91
N VAL A 13 -2.83 4.60 -5.86
CA VAL A 13 -1.79 3.56 -5.76
C VAL A 13 -2.42 2.18 -5.88
N VAL A 14 -3.41 1.89 -5.07
CA VAL A 14 -4.10 0.59 -5.06
C VAL A 14 -4.79 0.32 -6.40
N GLU A 15 -5.49 1.30 -6.94
CA GLU A 15 -6.15 1.19 -8.24
C GLU A 15 -5.16 0.86 -9.36
N ASN A 16 -4.02 1.53 -9.41
CA ASN A 16 -2.98 1.24 -10.37
C ASN A 16 -2.41 -0.17 -10.23
N LEU A 17 -2.25 -0.66 -9.02
CA LEU A 17 -1.80 -2.03 -8.76
C LEU A 17 -2.83 -3.06 -9.22
N TYR A 18 -4.09 -2.86 -8.92
CA TYR A 18 -5.16 -3.77 -9.38
C TYR A 18 -5.35 -3.74 -10.90
N ASN A 19 -5.24 -2.58 -11.52
CA ASN A 19 -5.30 -2.47 -12.99
C ASN A 19 -4.13 -3.21 -13.63
N ASN A 20 -2.94 -3.13 -13.06
CA ASN A 20 -1.78 -3.88 -13.51
C ASN A 20 -2.02 -5.40 -13.41
N ILE A 21 -2.57 -5.86 -12.31
CA ILE A 21 -2.93 -7.26 -12.13
C ILE A 21 -3.97 -7.70 -13.17
N ALA A 22 -5.01 -6.90 -13.37
CA ALA A 22 -6.06 -7.22 -14.33
C ALA A 22 -5.53 -7.40 -15.77
N LYS A 23 -4.46 -6.66 -16.12
CA LYS A 23 -3.86 -6.75 -17.45
C LYS A 23 -2.87 -7.90 -17.61
N TYR A 24 -2.09 -8.18 -16.58
CA TYR A 24 -0.89 -9.02 -16.72
C TYR A 24 -0.94 -10.31 -15.93
N ALA A 25 -1.88 -10.49 -15.02
CA ALA A 25 -2.01 -11.74 -14.29
C ALA A 25 -2.48 -12.88 -15.19
N MET A 26 -1.94 -14.05 -14.95
CA MET A 26 -2.37 -15.26 -15.63
C MET A 26 -3.84 -15.56 -15.28
N PRO A 27 -4.73 -15.76 -16.28
CA PRO A 27 -6.12 -16.09 -16.02
C PRO A 27 -6.27 -17.35 -15.14
N ASN A 28 -7.28 -17.36 -14.31
CA ASN A 28 -7.60 -18.47 -13.41
C ASN A 28 -6.54 -18.78 -12.34
N THR A 29 -5.68 -17.83 -12.04
CA THR A 29 -4.72 -17.91 -10.93
C THR A 29 -5.15 -17.01 -9.78
N ARG A 30 -4.57 -17.25 -8.61
CA ARG A 30 -4.88 -16.49 -7.41
C ARG A 30 -4.04 -15.23 -7.32
N VAL A 31 -4.65 -14.18 -6.79
CA VAL A 31 -3.98 -12.96 -6.34
C VAL A 31 -4.01 -12.94 -4.83
N TYR A 32 -2.89 -12.67 -4.22
CA TYR A 32 -2.77 -12.55 -2.78
C TYR A 32 -2.53 -11.09 -2.41
N ALA A 33 -3.33 -10.58 -1.51
CA ALA A 33 -3.16 -9.23 -0.94
C ALA A 33 -3.18 -9.34 0.57
N GLU A 34 -2.17 -8.84 1.22
CA GLU A 34 -1.99 -8.91 2.66
C GLU A 34 -1.50 -7.58 3.21
N ALA A 35 -2.04 -7.17 4.32
CA ALA A 35 -1.51 -6.07 5.11
C ALA A 35 -1.15 -6.58 6.50
N ARG A 36 0.08 -6.34 6.94
CA ARG A 36 0.57 -6.82 8.23
C ARG A 36 1.45 -5.80 8.92
N ARG A 37 1.58 -5.94 10.22
CA ARG A 37 2.53 -5.18 11.02
C ARG A 37 3.86 -5.93 11.11
N VAL A 38 4.95 -5.21 10.84
CA VAL A 38 6.30 -5.71 11.01
C VAL A 38 7.09 -4.68 11.82
N GLY A 39 7.28 -4.94 13.11
CA GLY A 39 7.86 -3.96 14.03
C GLY A 39 6.99 -2.70 14.13
N CYS A 40 7.57 -1.56 13.82
CA CYS A 40 6.89 -0.25 13.80
C CYS A 40 6.33 0.10 12.41
N ARG A 41 6.27 -0.83 11.48
CA ARG A 41 5.89 -0.58 10.11
C ARG A 41 4.65 -1.37 9.70
N VAL A 42 3.90 -0.80 8.78
CA VAL A 42 2.82 -1.48 8.08
C VAL A 42 3.31 -1.87 6.71
N VAL A 43 3.19 -3.14 6.38
CA VAL A 43 3.60 -3.69 5.09
C VAL A 43 2.35 -4.16 4.35
N LEU A 44 2.14 -3.60 3.17
CA LEU A 44 1.15 -4.07 2.21
C LEU A 44 1.88 -4.86 1.13
N GLU A 45 1.48 -6.10 0.94
CA GLU A 45 2.05 -6.98 -0.06
C GLU A 45 0.96 -7.48 -0.99
N ILE A 46 1.18 -7.35 -2.28
CA ILE A 46 0.28 -7.87 -3.32
C ILE A 46 1.11 -8.69 -4.28
N LYS A 47 0.69 -9.92 -4.54
CA LYS A 47 1.41 -10.83 -5.44
C LYS A 47 0.48 -11.59 -6.35
N ASN A 48 0.94 -11.82 -7.57
CA ASN A 48 0.23 -12.58 -8.59
C ASN A 48 1.21 -13.31 -9.50
N ILE A 49 0.70 -14.28 -10.25
CA ILE A 49 1.43 -14.94 -11.31
C ILE A 49 1.19 -14.17 -12.61
N SER A 50 2.26 -13.78 -13.28
CA SER A 50 2.19 -13.10 -14.57
C SER A 50 1.87 -14.09 -15.69
N GLU A 51 1.08 -13.66 -16.66
CA GLU A 51 0.79 -14.44 -17.86
C GLU A 51 2.06 -14.73 -18.68
N ASN A 52 2.99 -13.80 -18.67
CA ASN A 52 4.27 -13.92 -19.37
C ASN A 52 5.43 -13.98 -18.36
N PRO A 53 6.51 -14.72 -18.67
CA PRO A 53 7.71 -14.70 -17.86
C PRO A 53 8.27 -13.28 -17.71
N LEU A 54 8.74 -12.97 -16.51
CA LEU A 54 9.27 -11.64 -16.18
C LEU A 54 10.81 -11.70 -16.31
N ASN A 55 11.33 -11.43 -17.51
CA ASN A 55 12.74 -11.52 -17.84
C ASN A 55 13.49 -10.18 -17.68
N ILE A 56 12.91 -9.24 -16.98
CA ILE A 56 13.49 -7.92 -16.73
C ILE A 56 13.75 -7.71 -15.25
N LYS A 57 14.65 -6.79 -14.93
CA LYS A 57 14.88 -6.38 -13.55
C LYS A 57 13.71 -5.53 -13.04
N ALA A 58 13.43 -5.64 -11.75
CA ALA A 58 12.34 -4.87 -11.12
C ALA A 58 12.49 -3.35 -11.32
N GLU A 59 13.73 -2.86 -11.26
CA GLU A 59 14.02 -1.43 -11.49
C GLU A 59 13.69 -1.02 -12.92
N GLU A 60 13.99 -1.86 -13.90
CA GLU A 60 13.69 -1.59 -15.31
C GLU A 60 12.18 -1.50 -15.57
N LEU A 61 11.39 -2.20 -14.80
CA LEU A 61 9.94 -2.23 -14.95
C LEU A 61 9.31 -0.87 -14.66
N THR A 62 9.81 -0.16 -13.66
CA THR A 62 9.37 1.21 -13.36
C THR A 62 10.01 2.25 -14.26
N GLU A 63 11.29 2.12 -14.61
CA GLU A 63 12.00 3.05 -15.48
C GLU A 63 11.54 2.99 -16.94
N ARG A 64 11.26 1.80 -17.45
CA ARG A 64 10.80 1.58 -18.82
C ARG A 64 9.51 2.32 -19.11
N PHE A 65 8.69 2.51 -18.11
CA PHE A 65 7.43 3.22 -18.21
C PHE A 65 7.55 4.73 -18.06
N ILE A 66 8.62 5.22 -17.45
CA ILE A 66 8.92 6.65 -17.33
C ILE A 66 9.49 7.21 -18.66
N ARG A 67 10.18 6.39 -19.47
CA ARG A 67 10.92 6.86 -20.65
C ARG A 67 10.17 6.86 -21.96
N GLY A 68 8.87 6.68 -21.99
CA GLY A 68 8.13 7.05 -23.19
C GLY A 68 7.72 5.95 -24.13
N ASP A 69 7.61 4.70 -23.72
CA ASP A 69 6.72 3.75 -24.39
C ASP A 69 5.24 4.15 -24.20
N VAL A 70 5.04 5.31 -23.61
CA VAL A 70 3.79 6.05 -23.44
C VAL A 70 3.04 6.26 -24.75
N SER A 71 3.75 6.28 -25.87
CA SER A 71 3.16 6.56 -27.17
C SER A 71 2.48 5.35 -27.81
N ARG A 72 2.60 4.16 -27.26
CA ARG A 72 2.18 2.94 -27.97
C ARG A 72 0.81 2.40 -27.62
N SER A 73 0.22 2.74 -26.50
CA SER A 73 -1.17 2.41 -26.22
C SER A 73 -1.72 3.20 -25.05
N THR A 74 -2.90 3.71 -25.24
CA THR A 74 -3.70 4.34 -24.19
C THR A 74 -4.16 3.33 -23.15
N GLU A 75 -4.12 2.04 -23.44
CA GLU A 75 -4.53 0.96 -22.54
C GLU A 75 -3.32 0.10 -22.19
N GLY A 76 -2.53 0.48 -21.23
CA GLY A 76 -1.41 -0.33 -20.79
C GLY A 76 -0.07 0.34 -21.01
N SER A 77 -0.04 1.64 -20.87
CA SER A 77 1.17 2.44 -20.91
C SER A 77 2.20 2.07 -19.84
N GLY A 78 1.87 1.14 -18.91
CA GLY A 78 2.73 0.77 -17.80
C GLY A 78 3.05 1.92 -16.84
N LEU A 79 2.49 3.09 -17.09
CA LEU A 79 2.61 4.25 -16.21
C LEU A 79 2.05 3.98 -14.82
N GLY A 80 1.14 3.01 -14.69
CA GLY A 80 0.51 2.66 -13.44
C GLY A 80 1.49 2.30 -12.34
N LEU A 81 2.53 1.51 -12.64
CA LEU A 81 3.54 1.14 -11.64
C LEU A 81 4.41 2.32 -11.23
N SER A 82 4.85 3.13 -12.18
CA SER A 82 5.64 4.33 -11.88
C SER A 82 4.84 5.37 -11.10
N ILE A 83 3.57 5.55 -11.43
CA ILE A 83 2.65 6.43 -10.68
C ILE A 83 2.46 5.90 -9.27
N ALA A 84 2.20 4.62 -9.11
CA ALA A 84 2.04 3.99 -7.78
C ALA A 84 3.30 4.17 -6.93
N LYS A 85 4.48 3.92 -7.50
CA LYS A 85 5.75 4.15 -6.82
C LYS A 85 5.95 5.61 -6.41
N ASN A 86 5.75 6.53 -7.35
CA ASN A 86 5.96 7.96 -7.10
C ASN A 86 5.00 8.49 -6.02
N LEU A 87 3.74 8.11 -6.07
CA LEU A 87 2.76 8.50 -5.06
C LEU A 87 3.08 7.91 -3.68
N THR A 88 3.59 6.69 -3.63
CA THR A 88 4.01 6.05 -2.38
C THR A 88 5.21 6.79 -1.77
N VAL A 89 6.24 7.03 -2.57
CA VAL A 89 7.46 7.72 -2.13
C VAL A 89 7.17 9.16 -1.71
N LEU A 90 6.30 9.85 -2.44
CA LEU A 90 5.88 11.20 -2.10
C LEU A 90 5.24 11.29 -0.70
N GLN A 91 4.61 10.22 -0.25
CA GLN A 91 3.98 10.11 1.06
C GLN A 91 4.89 9.48 2.12
N HIS A 92 6.21 9.43 1.86
CA HIS A 92 7.22 8.84 2.74
C HIS A 92 7.13 7.31 2.94
N GLY A 93 6.44 6.63 2.05
CA GLY A 93 6.45 5.18 1.97
C GLY A 93 7.59 4.66 1.10
N SER A 94 7.83 3.36 1.17
CA SER A 94 8.72 2.65 0.25
C SER A 94 7.91 1.72 -0.66
N PHE A 95 8.39 1.56 -1.88
CA PHE A 95 7.73 0.75 -2.91
C PHE A 95 8.78 -0.15 -3.55
N ASN A 96 8.60 -1.45 -3.42
CA ASN A 96 9.52 -2.43 -3.97
C ASN A 96 8.77 -3.44 -4.84
N ILE A 97 9.38 -3.79 -5.96
CA ILE A 97 8.92 -4.85 -6.84
C ILE A 97 9.89 -6.02 -6.74
N TYR A 98 9.36 -7.20 -6.54
CA TYR A 98 10.11 -8.45 -6.55
C TYR A 98 9.60 -9.32 -7.69
N LEU A 99 10.52 -9.81 -8.52
CA LEU A 99 10.25 -10.67 -9.66
C LEU A 99 11.00 -11.98 -9.47
N ASP A 100 10.30 -13.10 -9.62
CA ASP A 100 10.89 -14.42 -9.57
C ASP A 100 10.17 -15.33 -10.56
N GLY A 101 10.80 -15.57 -11.72
CA GLY A 101 10.15 -16.29 -12.81
C GLY A 101 8.93 -15.54 -13.32
N ASP A 102 7.76 -16.09 -13.09
CA ASP A 102 6.47 -15.47 -13.39
C ASP A 102 5.76 -14.87 -12.16
N LEU A 103 6.40 -14.96 -10.99
CA LEU A 103 5.89 -14.31 -9.77
C LEU A 103 6.18 -12.82 -9.80
N PHE A 104 5.13 -12.03 -9.68
CA PHE A 104 5.18 -10.59 -9.54
C PHE A 104 4.68 -10.20 -8.15
N LYS A 105 5.51 -9.50 -7.40
CA LYS A 105 5.17 -9.06 -6.05
C LYS A 105 5.50 -7.59 -5.84
N VAL A 106 4.55 -6.84 -5.33
CA VAL A 106 4.75 -5.45 -4.90
C VAL A 106 4.65 -5.40 -3.39
N THR A 107 5.64 -4.77 -2.76
CA THR A 107 5.66 -4.53 -1.32
C THR A 107 5.71 -3.03 -1.07
N ILE A 108 4.72 -2.52 -0.37
CA ILE A 108 4.62 -1.13 0.06
C ILE A 108 4.77 -1.09 1.58
N THR A 109 5.64 -0.22 2.06
CA THR A 109 5.92 -0.11 3.49
C THR A 109 5.76 1.34 3.93
N PHE A 110 5.02 1.54 5.00
CA PHE A 110 4.90 2.81 5.71
C PHE A 110 5.24 2.63 7.18
N ASP A 111 5.70 3.68 7.81
CA ASP A 111 5.75 3.69 9.27
C ASP A 111 4.32 3.66 9.81
N GLU A 112 4.09 2.85 10.84
CA GLU A 112 2.79 2.83 11.48
C GLU A 112 2.54 4.17 12.16
N ALA A 113 1.36 4.74 11.93
CA ALA A 113 0.97 5.93 12.64
C ALA A 113 0.94 5.59 14.13
N VAL A 114 1.84 6.22 14.89
CA VAL A 114 1.75 6.17 16.33
C VAL A 114 0.41 6.81 16.66
N LYS A 115 -0.52 6.02 17.18
CA LYS A 115 -1.61 6.61 17.95
C LYS A 115 -0.93 7.33 19.08
N GLU A 116 -0.61 8.61 18.91
CA GLU A 116 -0.51 9.45 20.05
C GLU A 116 -1.75 9.12 20.86
N LYS A 117 -1.55 8.52 22.03
CA LYS A 117 -2.59 8.60 23.03
C LYS A 117 -2.82 10.09 23.18
N LYS A 118 -3.72 10.64 22.36
CA LYS A 118 -4.33 11.90 22.72
C LYS A 118 -4.64 11.72 24.19
N PRO A 119 -4.07 12.53 25.09
CA PRO A 119 -4.51 12.47 26.46
C PRO A 119 -6.01 12.45 26.34
N MET A 120 -6.60 11.34 26.69
CA MET A 120 -8.06 11.23 26.61
C MET A 120 -8.56 12.50 27.24
N PRO A 121 -9.37 13.30 26.53
CA PRO A 121 -10.00 14.42 27.16
C PRO A 121 -10.51 13.87 28.48
N PRO A 122 -10.22 14.52 29.60
CA PRO A 122 -10.55 13.98 30.93
C PRO A 122 -11.96 13.40 30.78
N MET A 123 -12.06 12.09 30.90
CA MET A 123 -13.36 11.44 30.76
C MET A 123 -14.28 12.22 31.66
N ILE A 124 -15.22 12.90 31.06
CA ILE A 124 -16.32 13.50 31.81
C ILE A 124 -17.07 12.31 32.39
N VAL A 125 -16.54 11.83 33.49
CA VAL A 125 -17.27 10.87 34.32
C VAL A 125 -18.52 11.61 34.77
N PRO A 126 -19.73 11.11 34.49
CA PRO A 126 -20.95 11.74 34.97
C PRO A 126 -20.81 11.99 36.47
N GLU A 127 -21.18 13.15 36.94
CA GLU A 127 -21.07 13.58 38.35
C GLU A 127 -21.54 12.49 39.33
N ALA A 128 -22.56 11.72 38.97
CA ALA A 128 -23.07 10.60 39.76
C ALA A 128 -22.04 9.50 40.02
N VAL A 129 -21.11 9.24 39.10
CA VAL A 129 -20.05 8.23 39.27
C VAL A 129 -18.88 8.80 40.08
N GLN A 130 -18.66 10.11 40.05
CA GLN A 130 -17.66 10.76 40.86
C GLN A 130 -18.05 10.81 42.32
N GLU A 131 -19.32 10.95 42.67
CA GLU A 131 -19.84 10.91 44.02
C GLU A 131 -19.73 9.51 44.64
N GLU A 132 -20.04 8.46 43.88
CA GLU A 132 -19.86 7.05 44.34
C GLU A 132 -18.39 6.71 44.61
N ALA A 133 -17.48 7.17 43.75
CA ALA A 133 -16.03 6.96 43.93
C ALA A 133 -15.46 7.69 45.14
N GLN A 134 -16.06 8.81 45.56
CA GLN A 134 -15.68 9.55 46.77
C GLN A 134 -16.26 8.98 48.03
N GLN A 135 -17.37 8.23 47.96
CA GLN A 135 -18.00 7.58 49.14
C GLN A 135 -17.35 6.25 49.51
N ASP A 136 -16.67 5.58 48.56
CA ASP A 136 -15.94 4.33 48.77
C ASP A 136 -14.47 4.53 49.21
N ALA A 137 -14.06 5.75 49.42
CA ALA A 137 -12.71 6.06 49.89
C ALA A 137 -12.60 6.11 51.42
#